data_70b3d410da6d9e2b80206c9a2cfbdd6d
#
_entry.id   70b3d410da6d9e2b80206c9a2cfbdd6d
#
_cell.length_a   1.000
_cell.length_b   1.000
_cell.length_c   1.000
_cell.angle_alpha   90.00
_cell.angle_beta   90.00
_cell.angle_gamma   90.00
#
_symmetry.space_group_name_H-M   'P 1'
#
loop_
_entity.id
_entity.type
_entity.pdbx_description
1 polymer ?
#
loop_
_entity_poly.entity_id
_entity_poly.type
_entity_poly.pdbx_seq_one_letter_code
_entity_poly.pdbx_strand_id
1 'polypeptide(L)'
;MGGWGVLPVWIAFAALFAGSAAAGPSAPAPPSVREYPVPAGSRPHDVAPARDGGVWYTAQGSGELGWHDPRTGRTRHVALGDGSAPHGVVVGPDRAPWITDGGLNAIVRVDPATGRVRRFPLPAATGYANLNTAVFDRRGVLWFTGQSGIYGRLDPRTGRMRIFRAPRGDGPYGITVTPSGDVYYASLAGSYLGRIDPVRGTVRVVEPPTRDQGARRAWSDSKGRIWVSEWNAGKLAVYDPGSGRWREQRLPGAGPMPYAVYVDETDTVWLSDFASNALVRFQPASDRFTTVRLPSTPANVRQIHGRRGEVWGAESGVDKLVLVRTR
;
A
#
# COMPACT_ATOMS: atom_id res chain seq x y z
N MET A 1 34.92 4.86 97.70
CA MET A 1 35.97 5.17 96.65
C MET A 1 35.37 4.80 95.35
N GLY A 2 34.96 5.79 94.60
CA GLY A 2 34.13 5.64 93.37
C GLY A 2 35.01 5.59 92.12
N GLY A 3 34.67 4.70 91.22
CA GLY A 3 35.26 4.63 89.89
C GLY A 3 34.21 4.92 88.85
N TRP A 4 34.40 5.99 88.11
CA TRP A 4 33.57 6.40 87.03
C TRP A 4 33.98 5.66 85.75
N GLY A 5 33.05 4.83 85.20
CA GLY A 5 33.24 4.20 83.88
C GLY A 5 32.66 5.05 82.75
N VAL A 6 33.46 5.41 81.77
CA VAL A 6 33.11 6.15 80.59
C VAL A 6 32.67 5.15 79.52
N LEU A 7 31.38 5.26 79.06
CA LEU A 7 30.87 4.48 77.90
C LEU A 7 31.22 5.22 76.62
N PRO A 8 31.69 4.53 75.55
CA PRO A 8 31.87 5.14 74.25
C PRO A 8 30.56 5.24 73.45
N VAL A 9 30.28 6.43 72.93
CA VAL A 9 29.19 6.69 72.00
C VAL A 9 29.59 6.27 70.58
N TRP A 10 28.87 5.28 69.98
CA TRP A 10 29.04 4.91 68.61
C TRP A 10 28.13 5.79 67.74
N ILE A 11 28.74 6.64 66.92
CA ILE A 11 27.99 7.41 65.87
C ILE A 11 27.89 6.52 64.63
N ALA A 12 26.68 6.05 64.31
CA ALA A 12 26.42 5.32 63.09
C ALA A 12 26.24 6.32 61.93
N PHE A 13 27.14 6.33 60.96
CA PHE A 13 26.96 7.02 59.69
C PHE A 13 26.04 6.19 58.76
N ALA A 14 24.82 6.63 58.56
CA ALA A 14 23.92 6.09 57.52
C ALA A 14 24.33 6.69 56.15
N ALA A 15 24.94 5.92 55.29
CA ALA A 15 25.21 6.30 53.89
C ALA A 15 23.92 6.16 53.10
N LEU A 16 23.32 7.29 52.68
CA LEU A 16 22.25 7.36 51.72
C LEU A 16 22.78 7.04 50.31
N PHE A 17 22.57 5.83 49.84
CA PHE A 17 22.73 5.50 48.43
C PHE A 17 21.54 6.07 47.64
N ALA A 18 21.75 7.20 46.98
CA ALA A 18 20.82 7.68 45.96
C ALA A 18 20.96 6.79 44.71
N GLY A 19 20.07 5.81 44.55
CA GLY A 19 20.00 4.99 43.36
C GLY A 19 19.53 5.83 42.20
N SER A 20 20.41 6.13 41.24
CA SER A 20 20.02 6.67 39.93
C SER A 20 19.16 5.62 39.20
N ALA A 21 17.86 5.80 39.17
CA ALA A 21 17.00 5.02 38.27
C ALA A 21 17.41 5.34 36.84
N ALA A 22 18.05 4.39 36.17
CA ALA A 22 18.31 4.48 34.74
C ALA A 22 16.94 4.56 34.04
N ALA A 23 16.70 5.67 33.35
CA ALA A 23 15.50 5.80 32.48
C ALA A 23 15.54 4.67 31.45
N GLY A 24 14.58 3.77 31.51
CA GLY A 24 14.40 2.74 30.49
C GLY A 24 14.23 3.39 29.12
N PRO A 25 14.50 2.67 28.02
CA PRO A 25 14.33 3.20 26.69
C PRO A 25 12.91 3.74 26.53
N SER A 26 12.80 5.03 26.21
CA SER A 26 11.50 5.68 25.97
C SER A 26 10.78 4.96 24.84
N ALA A 27 9.49 4.70 25.00
CA ALA A 27 8.68 4.16 23.92
C ALA A 27 8.83 5.04 22.68
N PRO A 28 8.95 4.44 21.47
CA PRO A 28 9.08 5.23 20.24
C PRO A 28 7.89 6.18 20.12
N ALA A 29 8.17 7.43 19.74
CA ALA A 29 7.15 8.42 19.53
C ALA A 29 6.07 7.89 18.56
N PRO A 30 4.78 8.20 18.76
CA PRO A 30 3.74 7.81 17.83
C PRO A 30 4.03 8.40 16.45
N PRO A 31 3.71 7.66 15.36
CA PRO A 31 3.95 8.14 14.01
C PRO A 31 3.19 9.45 13.77
N SER A 32 3.87 10.43 13.18
CA SER A 32 3.24 11.71 12.84
C SER A 32 2.38 11.56 11.58
N VAL A 33 1.15 12.07 11.63
CA VAL A 33 0.21 12.08 10.50
C VAL A 33 0.06 13.50 9.98
N ARG A 34 0.17 13.67 8.66
CA ARG A 34 -0.07 14.95 7.99
C ARG A 34 -0.91 14.75 6.75
N GLU A 35 -1.95 15.56 6.60
CA GLU A 35 -2.78 15.60 5.41
C GLU A 35 -2.41 16.79 4.52
N TYR A 36 -2.54 16.60 3.21
CA TYR A 36 -2.28 17.61 2.19
C TYR A 36 -3.50 17.70 1.27
N PRO A 37 -4.16 18.87 1.20
CA PRO A 37 -5.28 19.05 0.29
C PRO A 37 -4.81 18.97 -1.16
N VAL A 38 -5.63 18.36 -2.00
CA VAL A 38 -5.52 18.40 -3.45
C VAL A 38 -6.75 19.14 -4.02
N PRO A 39 -6.77 19.55 -5.30
CA PRO A 39 -7.91 20.25 -5.86
C PRO A 39 -9.24 19.54 -5.62
N ALA A 40 -10.26 20.28 -5.26
CA ALA A 40 -11.60 19.75 -5.00
C ALA A 40 -12.14 18.99 -6.20
N GLY A 41 -12.77 17.83 -5.96
CA GLY A 41 -13.27 16.94 -6.99
C GLY A 41 -12.24 15.98 -7.58
N SER A 42 -10.97 16.08 -7.17
CA SER A 42 -9.90 15.16 -7.63
C SER A 42 -10.19 13.70 -7.28
N ARG A 43 -10.80 13.43 -6.15
CA ARG A 43 -11.06 12.07 -5.63
C ARG A 43 -9.83 11.18 -5.80
N PRO A 44 -8.71 11.49 -5.14
CA PRO A 44 -7.45 10.77 -5.34
C PRO A 44 -7.64 9.28 -5.03
N HIS A 45 -7.13 8.41 -5.93
CA HIS A 45 -7.36 6.98 -5.80
C HIS A 45 -6.09 6.21 -5.42
N ASP A 46 -5.03 6.28 -6.22
CA ASP A 46 -3.73 5.65 -5.93
C ASP A 46 -2.63 6.72 -5.83
N VAL A 47 -1.57 6.41 -5.07
CA VAL A 47 -0.37 7.24 -4.93
C VAL A 47 0.88 6.47 -5.33
N ALA A 48 1.90 7.17 -5.83
CA ALA A 48 3.22 6.61 -6.09
C ALA A 48 4.31 7.66 -5.77
N PRO A 49 5.16 7.44 -4.74
CA PRO A 49 6.27 8.33 -4.46
C PRO A 49 7.21 8.50 -5.66
N ALA A 50 7.42 9.75 -6.05
CA ALA A 50 8.31 10.11 -7.14
C ALA A 50 9.76 10.21 -6.66
N ARG A 51 10.73 10.03 -7.58
CA ARG A 51 12.16 10.10 -7.22
C ARG A 51 12.66 11.50 -6.88
N ASP A 52 11.97 12.54 -7.33
CA ASP A 52 12.27 13.94 -7.05
C ASP A 52 11.82 14.42 -5.66
N GLY A 53 11.24 13.51 -4.86
CA GLY A 53 10.72 13.79 -3.54
C GLY A 53 9.25 14.14 -3.52
N GLY A 54 8.61 14.33 -4.67
CA GLY A 54 7.17 14.50 -4.82
C GLY A 54 6.40 13.18 -4.70
N VAL A 55 5.09 13.26 -4.92
CA VAL A 55 4.18 12.12 -4.94
C VAL A 55 3.22 12.26 -6.12
N TRP A 56 3.19 11.26 -6.99
CA TRP A 56 2.17 11.13 -8.02
C TRP A 56 0.89 10.59 -7.40
N TYR A 57 -0.25 11.04 -7.91
CA TYR A 57 -1.56 10.47 -7.55
C TYR A 57 -2.52 10.50 -8.74
N THR A 58 -3.39 9.52 -8.80
CA THR A 58 -4.48 9.52 -9.78
C THR A 58 -5.63 10.34 -9.25
N ALA A 59 -5.95 11.44 -9.94
CA ALA A 59 -7.12 12.26 -9.67
C ALA A 59 -8.31 11.69 -10.45
N GLN A 60 -8.90 10.59 -9.93
CA GLN A 60 -9.90 9.81 -10.63
C GLN A 60 -11.14 10.62 -10.97
N GLY A 61 -11.54 11.54 -10.09
CA GLY A 61 -12.74 12.35 -10.27
C GLY A 61 -12.61 13.41 -11.38
N SER A 62 -11.39 13.92 -11.61
CA SER A 62 -11.11 14.94 -12.63
C SER A 62 -10.46 14.39 -13.92
N GLY A 63 -10.15 13.09 -13.97
CA GLY A 63 -9.52 12.47 -15.14
C GLY A 63 -8.07 12.89 -15.37
N GLU A 64 -7.33 13.15 -14.30
CA GLU A 64 -5.99 13.72 -14.35
C GLU A 64 -4.96 12.89 -13.57
N LEU A 65 -3.68 13.09 -13.90
CA LEU A 65 -2.56 12.71 -13.06
C LEU A 65 -2.10 13.94 -12.28
N GLY A 66 -2.14 13.86 -10.95
CA GLY A 66 -1.60 14.87 -10.05
C GLY A 66 -0.17 14.56 -9.62
N TRP A 67 0.60 15.61 -9.37
CA TRP A 67 1.89 15.54 -8.68
C TRP A 67 1.91 16.55 -7.54
N HIS A 68 2.28 16.11 -6.33
CA HIS A 68 2.31 16.91 -5.13
C HIS A 68 3.73 17.01 -4.57
N ASP A 69 4.17 18.25 -4.23
CA ASP A 69 5.42 18.48 -3.50
C ASP A 69 5.12 18.66 -1.99
N PRO A 70 5.47 17.69 -1.14
CA PRO A 70 5.15 17.77 0.29
C PRO A 70 5.95 18.84 1.06
N ARG A 71 7.00 19.40 0.46
CA ARG A 71 7.82 20.47 1.07
C ARG A 71 7.17 21.83 0.90
N THR A 72 6.54 22.09 -0.25
CA THR A 72 5.95 23.38 -0.60
C THR A 72 4.43 23.37 -0.56
N GLY A 73 3.80 22.18 -0.55
CA GLY A 73 2.35 22.00 -0.66
C GLY A 73 1.80 22.24 -2.08
N ARG A 74 2.67 22.49 -3.07
CA ARG A 74 2.23 22.74 -4.46
C ARG A 74 1.80 21.47 -5.15
N THR A 75 0.74 21.58 -5.93
CA THR A 75 0.28 20.51 -6.84
C THR A 75 0.33 20.99 -8.29
N ARG A 76 0.51 20.05 -9.20
CA ARG A 76 0.34 20.25 -10.65
C ARG A 76 -0.43 19.05 -11.21
N HIS A 77 -1.20 19.29 -12.25
CA HIS A 77 -2.04 18.29 -12.88
C HIS A 77 -1.74 18.15 -14.37
N VAL A 78 -1.91 16.95 -14.90
CA VAL A 78 -1.83 16.63 -16.32
C VAL A 78 -3.12 15.93 -16.72
N ALA A 79 -3.90 16.54 -17.61
CA ALA A 79 -5.11 15.94 -18.17
C ALA A 79 -4.73 14.70 -18.99
N LEU A 80 -5.38 13.57 -18.73
CA LEU A 80 -5.09 12.31 -19.42
C LEU A 80 -5.95 12.14 -20.69
N GLY A 81 -7.00 12.94 -20.83
CA GLY A 81 -7.88 13.05 -21.98
C GLY A 81 -9.34 12.81 -21.64
N ASP A 82 -10.21 13.10 -22.62
CA ASP A 82 -11.65 13.03 -22.47
C ASP A 82 -12.10 11.62 -22.07
N GLY A 83 -12.95 11.52 -21.06
CA GLY A 83 -13.44 10.26 -20.51
C GLY A 83 -12.45 9.51 -19.62
N SER A 84 -11.28 10.09 -19.30
CA SER A 84 -10.32 9.50 -18.36
C SER A 84 -10.93 9.31 -16.97
N ALA A 85 -10.68 8.15 -16.38
CA ALA A 85 -10.95 7.81 -14.98
C ALA A 85 -9.77 6.97 -14.45
N PRO A 86 -8.63 7.61 -14.15
CA PRO A 86 -7.40 6.93 -13.78
C PRO A 86 -7.57 6.26 -12.42
N HIS A 87 -7.18 4.97 -12.34
CA HIS A 87 -7.30 4.19 -11.11
C HIS A 87 -5.95 4.01 -10.42
N GLY A 88 -5.05 3.20 -10.99
CA GLY A 88 -3.75 2.90 -10.42
C GLY A 88 -2.64 3.77 -11.00
N VAL A 89 -1.59 4.05 -10.19
CA VAL A 89 -0.35 4.67 -10.66
C VAL A 89 0.87 3.96 -10.06
N VAL A 90 1.87 3.70 -10.89
CA VAL A 90 3.19 3.20 -10.48
C VAL A 90 4.29 3.97 -11.19
N VAL A 91 5.45 4.11 -10.55
CA VAL A 91 6.64 4.69 -11.19
C VAL A 91 7.42 3.59 -11.88
N GLY A 92 7.58 3.73 -13.20
CA GLY A 92 8.28 2.76 -14.01
C GLY A 92 9.81 2.79 -13.87
N PRO A 93 10.52 1.81 -14.47
CA PRO A 93 11.99 1.80 -14.54
C PRO A 93 12.55 3.05 -15.25
N ASP A 94 11.79 3.63 -16.16
CA ASP A 94 12.05 4.89 -16.86
C ASP A 94 11.78 6.16 -16.03
N ARG A 95 11.44 5.98 -14.73
CA ARG A 95 11.10 7.03 -13.75
C ARG A 95 9.80 7.79 -14.06
N ALA A 96 9.08 7.41 -15.09
CA ALA A 96 7.80 8.00 -15.44
C ALA A 96 6.64 7.36 -14.65
N PRO A 97 5.56 8.10 -14.36
CA PRO A 97 4.32 7.53 -13.90
C PRO A 97 3.60 6.78 -15.02
N TRP A 98 3.15 5.57 -14.68
CA TRP A 98 2.35 4.69 -15.52
C TRP A 98 1.01 4.44 -14.84
N ILE A 99 -0.07 4.62 -15.56
CA ILE A 99 -1.43 4.68 -15.04
C ILE A 99 -2.28 3.58 -15.69
N THR A 100 -3.08 2.90 -14.89
CA THR A 100 -4.22 2.10 -15.36
C THR A 100 -5.44 3.00 -15.42
N ASP A 101 -5.93 3.30 -16.61
CA ASP A 101 -7.05 4.20 -16.80
C ASP A 101 -8.30 3.41 -17.20
N GLY A 102 -9.25 3.30 -16.28
CA GLY A 102 -10.50 2.57 -16.50
C GLY A 102 -11.43 3.26 -17.47
N GLY A 103 -11.49 4.59 -17.47
CA GLY A 103 -12.34 5.36 -18.37
C GLY A 103 -11.86 5.30 -19.83
N LEU A 104 -10.54 5.48 -20.04
CA LEU A 104 -9.92 5.36 -21.36
C LEU A 104 -9.76 3.90 -21.83
N ASN A 105 -9.95 2.94 -20.93
CA ASN A 105 -9.65 1.53 -21.16
C ASN A 105 -8.23 1.32 -21.73
N ALA A 106 -7.26 1.98 -21.11
CA ALA A 106 -5.88 2.09 -21.59
C ALA A 106 -4.85 2.08 -20.43
N ILE A 107 -3.64 1.68 -20.77
CA ILE A 107 -2.46 2.02 -19.95
C ILE A 107 -1.95 3.37 -20.45
N VAL A 108 -1.68 4.28 -19.53
CA VAL A 108 -1.23 5.64 -19.86
C VAL A 108 0.15 5.89 -19.22
N ARG A 109 1.05 6.47 -19.98
CA ARG A 109 2.36 6.95 -19.50
C ARG A 109 2.41 8.46 -19.62
N VAL A 110 2.87 9.14 -18.59
CA VAL A 110 3.11 10.58 -18.63
C VAL A 110 4.59 10.85 -18.50
N ASP A 111 5.13 11.68 -19.37
CA ASP A 111 6.50 12.15 -19.26
C ASP A 111 6.61 13.17 -18.11
N PRO A 112 7.43 12.91 -17.08
CA PRO A 112 7.45 13.75 -15.88
C PRO A 112 8.03 15.16 -16.10
N ALA A 113 8.84 15.34 -17.14
CA ALA A 113 9.48 16.62 -17.46
C ALA A 113 8.58 17.51 -18.32
N THR A 114 7.91 16.92 -19.32
CA THR A 114 7.16 17.65 -20.36
C THR A 114 5.64 17.59 -20.17
N GLY A 115 5.13 16.66 -19.35
CA GLY A 115 3.71 16.38 -19.23
C GLY A 115 3.12 15.64 -20.44
N ARG A 116 3.95 15.20 -21.39
CA ARG A 116 3.47 14.50 -22.59
C ARG A 116 2.81 13.18 -22.21
N VAL A 117 1.55 13.01 -22.64
CA VAL A 117 0.74 11.81 -22.43
C VAL A 117 0.91 10.83 -23.59
N ARG A 118 1.22 9.59 -23.30
CA ARG A 118 1.23 8.47 -24.24
C ARG A 118 0.24 7.40 -23.77
N ARG A 119 -0.72 7.06 -24.63
CA ARG A 119 -1.76 6.06 -24.35
C ARG A 119 -1.46 4.74 -25.08
N PHE A 120 -1.74 3.64 -24.41
CA PHE A 120 -1.69 2.27 -24.93
C PHE A 120 -3.09 1.67 -24.73
N PRO A 121 -4.00 1.87 -25.67
CA PRO A 121 -5.36 1.35 -25.54
C PRO A 121 -5.35 -0.18 -25.53
N LEU A 122 -6.26 -0.77 -24.77
CA LEU A 122 -6.48 -2.21 -24.82
C LEU A 122 -7.01 -2.59 -26.21
N PRO A 123 -6.72 -3.83 -26.70
CA PRO A 123 -7.33 -4.33 -27.93
C PRO A 123 -8.85 -4.25 -27.86
N ALA A 124 -9.50 -3.80 -28.93
CA ALA A 124 -10.96 -3.60 -28.97
C ALA A 124 -11.77 -4.85 -28.56
N ALA A 125 -11.26 -6.04 -28.91
CA ALA A 125 -11.87 -7.31 -28.55
C ALA A 125 -11.87 -7.61 -27.02
N THR A 126 -11.15 -6.81 -26.22
CA THR A 126 -11.14 -6.96 -24.76
C THR A 126 -12.47 -6.52 -24.14
N GLY A 127 -13.16 -5.55 -24.78
CA GLY A 127 -14.30 -4.85 -24.19
C GLY A 127 -13.85 -3.94 -23.03
N TYR A 128 -14.80 -3.47 -22.23
CA TYR A 128 -14.52 -2.67 -21.04
C TYR A 128 -13.88 -3.53 -19.95
N ALA A 129 -12.63 -3.22 -19.62
CA ALA A 129 -11.83 -4.03 -18.72
C ALA A 129 -11.97 -3.63 -17.24
N ASN A 130 -12.46 -2.43 -16.93
CA ASN A 130 -12.45 -1.86 -15.57
C ASN A 130 -11.05 -1.96 -14.95
N LEU A 131 -10.07 -1.34 -15.62
CA LEU A 131 -8.65 -1.43 -15.24
C LEU A 131 -8.41 -0.97 -13.82
N ASN A 132 -7.54 -1.69 -13.09
CA ASN A 132 -7.32 -1.48 -11.67
C ASN A 132 -5.87 -1.17 -11.32
N THR A 133 -5.06 -2.16 -11.01
CA THR A 133 -3.71 -1.98 -10.47
C THR A 133 -2.67 -2.46 -11.49
N ALA A 134 -1.47 -1.86 -11.44
CA ALA A 134 -0.33 -2.31 -12.23
C ALA A 134 0.93 -2.45 -11.39
N VAL A 135 1.88 -3.27 -11.88
CA VAL A 135 3.21 -3.44 -11.30
C VAL A 135 4.21 -3.76 -12.41
N PHE A 136 5.45 -3.29 -12.28
CA PHE A 136 6.55 -3.71 -13.15
C PHE A 136 7.23 -4.96 -12.61
N ASP A 137 7.46 -5.94 -13.49
CA ASP A 137 8.33 -7.07 -13.17
C ASP A 137 9.82 -6.68 -13.30
N ARG A 138 10.73 -7.58 -12.88
CA ARG A 138 12.18 -7.34 -12.92
C ARG A 138 12.76 -7.17 -14.34
N ARG A 139 12.01 -7.53 -15.37
CA ARG A 139 12.37 -7.35 -16.80
C ARG A 139 11.86 -6.04 -17.36
N GLY A 140 11.14 -5.25 -16.55
CA GLY A 140 10.54 -3.99 -16.96
C GLY A 140 9.25 -4.16 -17.77
N VAL A 141 8.60 -5.32 -17.71
CA VAL A 141 7.27 -5.54 -18.29
C VAL A 141 6.22 -5.08 -17.27
N LEU A 142 5.28 -4.27 -17.71
CA LEU A 142 4.16 -3.83 -16.90
C LEU A 142 3.05 -4.89 -16.92
N TRP A 143 2.73 -5.43 -15.76
CA TRP A 143 1.58 -6.30 -15.53
C TRP A 143 0.44 -5.50 -14.92
N PHE A 144 -0.80 -5.81 -15.29
CA PHE A 144 -1.97 -5.09 -14.82
C PHE A 144 -3.20 -5.98 -14.70
N THR A 145 -4.16 -5.54 -13.91
CA THR A 145 -5.45 -6.20 -13.68
C THR A 145 -6.60 -5.35 -14.19
N GLY A 146 -7.70 -6.01 -14.54
CA GLY A 146 -8.99 -5.39 -14.83
C GLY A 146 -10.11 -6.22 -14.21
N GLN A 147 -10.98 -5.54 -13.48
CA GLN A 147 -12.02 -6.19 -12.66
C GLN A 147 -13.04 -6.96 -13.48
N SER A 148 -13.18 -6.63 -14.79
CA SER A 148 -14.05 -7.38 -15.73
C SER A 148 -13.39 -8.69 -16.19
N GLY A 149 -12.71 -9.40 -15.29
CA GLY A 149 -12.22 -10.76 -15.50
C GLY A 149 -10.97 -10.87 -16.36
N ILE A 150 -10.12 -9.83 -16.38
CA ILE A 150 -8.87 -9.86 -17.15
C ILE A 150 -7.65 -9.52 -16.32
N TYR A 151 -6.50 -9.96 -16.79
CA TYR A 151 -5.20 -9.43 -16.47
C TYR A 151 -4.39 -9.34 -17.75
N GLY A 152 -3.33 -8.54 -17.76
CA GLY A 152 -2.57 -8.32 -18.97
C GLY A 152 -1.14 -7.91 -18.70
N ARG A 153 -0.35 -7.87 -19.77
CA ARG A 153 1.01 -7.32 -19.74
C ARG A 153 1.27 -6.42 -20.92
N LEU A 154 2.06 -5.39 -20.70
CA LEU A 154 2.55 -4.44 -21.70
C LEU A 154 4.08 -4.42 -21.65
N ASP A 155 4.74 -4.62 -22.78
CA ASP A 155 6.17 -4.30 -22.93
C ASP A 155 6.31 -2.81 -23.29
N PRO A 156 6.83 -1.96 -22.39
CA PRO A 156 6.94 -0.52 -22.63
C PRO A 156 7.84 -0.13 -23.81
N ARG A 157 8.83 -0.97 -24.14
CA ARG A 157 9.82 -0.71 -25.20
C ARG A 157 9.19 -0.89 -26.58
N THR A 158 8.34 -1.88 -26.74
CA THR A 158 7.72 -2.24 -28.03
C THR A 158 6.28 -1.78 -28.15
N GLY A 159 5.61 -1.47 -27.02
CA GLY A 159 4.18 -1.21 -26.95
C GLY A 159 3.32 -2.47 -27.14
N ARG A 160 3.91 -3.66 -27.21
CA ARG A 160 3.17 -4.93 -27.37
C ARG A 160 2.43 -5.28 -26.10
N MET A 161 1.13 -5.47 -26.25
CA MET A 161 0.22 -5.84 -25.15
C MET A 161 -0.32 -7.25 -25.37
N ARG A 162 -0.52 -7.98 -24.28
CA ARG A 162 -1.25 -9.26 -24.25
C ARG A 162 -2.25 -9.27 -23.12
N ILE A 163 -3.47 -9.69 -23.43
CA ILE A 163 -4.57 -9.81 -22.46
C ILE A 163 -4.86 -11.30 -22.24
N PHE A 164 -5.19 -11.63 -21.00
CA PHE A 164 -5.53 -12.97 -20.56
C PHE A 164 -6.84 -12.93 -19.77
N ARG A 165 -7.61 -14.01 -19.83
CA ARG A 165 -8.82 -14.17 -19.01
C ARG A 165 -8.46 -14.77 -17.65
N ALA A 166 -9.07 -14.22 -16.61
CA ALA A 166 -8.92 -14.75 -15.26
C ALA A 166 -9.70 -16.09 -15.12
N PRO A 167 -9.15 -17.07 -14.33
CA PRO A 167 -9.74 -18.41 -14.24
C PRO A 167 -11.19 -18.45 -13.71
N ARG A 168 -11.58 -17.44 -12.92
CA ARG A 168 -12.89 -17.34 -12.28
C ARG A 168 -13.68 -16.11 -12.69
N GLY A 169 -13.39 -15.54 -13.86
CA GLY A 169 -14.08 -14.36 -14.36
C GLY A 169 -13.74 -13.10 -13.58
N ASP A 170 -14.75 -12.32 -13.24
CA ASP A 170 -14.61 -10.99 -12.63
C ASP A 170 -13.85 -11.02 -11.30
N GLY A 171 -13.15 -9.92 -11.02
CA GLY A 171 -12.54 -9.68 -9.74
C GLY A 171 -11.04 -9.42 -9.66
N PRO A 172 -10.17 -9.65 -10.70
CA PRO A 172 -8.76 -9.29 -10.59
C PRO A 172 -8.59 -7.83 -10.18
N TYR A 173 -7.87 -7.60 -9.04
CA TYR A 173 -7.80 -6.29 -8.40
C TYR A 173 -6.35 -5.89 -8.12
N GLY A 174 -5.84 -6.11 -6.90
CA GLY A 174 -4.47 -5.81 -6.54
C GLY A 174 -3.47 -6.73 -7.24
N ILE A 175 -2.30 -6.23 -7.59
CA ILE A 175 -1.22 -7.02 -8.21
C ILE A 175 0.12 -6.63 -7.58
N THR A 176 1.01 -7.59 -7.41
CA THR A 176 2.33 -7.39 -6.81
C THR A 176 3.38 -8.28 -7.45
N VAL A 177 4.63 -7.92 -7.28
CA VAL A 177 5.80 -8.70 -7.70
C VAL A 177 6.68 -8.99 -6.49
N THR A 178 7.16 -10.23 -6.37
CA THR A 178 8.08 -10.61 -5.30
C THR A 178 9.52 -10.18 -5.61
N PRO A 179 10.42 -10.18 -4.62
CA PRO A 179 11.85 -9.98 -4.86
C PRO A 179 12.47 -11.02 -5.81
N SER A 180 11.90 -12.23 -5.93
CA SER A 180 12.31 -13.24 -6.92
C SER A 180 11.81 -12.95 -8.34
N GLY A 181 10.82 -12.06 -8.50
CA GLY A 181 10.21 -11.71 -9.78
C GLY A 181 8.92 -12.47 -10.11
N ASP A 182 8.39 -13.24 -9.16
CA ASP A 182 7.08 -13.87 -9.30
C ASP A 182 5.97 -12.82 -9.23
N VAL A 183 4.98 -12.94 -10.10
CA VAL A 183 3.84 -12.00 -10.17
C VAL A 183 2.60 -12.66 -9.59
N TYR A 184 1.95 -11.95 -8.67
CA TYR A 184 0.70 -12.39 -8.04
C TYR A 184 -0.36 -11.29 -8.13
N TYR A 185 -1.63 -11.69 -8.33
CA TYR A 185 -2.76 -10.77 -8.19
C TYR A 185 -3.79 -11.32 -7.22
N ALA A 186 -4.45 -10.42 -6.51
CA ALA A 186 -5.61 -10.70 -5.68
C ALA A 186 -6.88 -10.56 -6.50
N SER A 187 -7.83 -11.50 -6.37
CA SER A 187 -9.13 -11.46 -7.04
C SER A 187 -10.21 -11.15 -6.01
N LEU A 188 -10.79 -9.96 -6.08
CA LEU A 188 -11.80 -9.49 -5.13
C LEU A 188 -13.09 -10.31 -5.20
N ALA A 189 -13.69 -10.41 -6.38
CA ALA A 189 -14.93 -11.19 -6.56
C ALA A 189 -14.66 -12.70 -6.60
N GLY A 190 -13.51 -13.11 -7.15
CA GLY A 190 -13.15 -14.53 -7.22
C GLY A 190 -12.60 -15.12 -5.92
N SER A 191 -12.26 -14.25 -4.93
CA SER A 191 -11.76 -14.62 -3.59
C SER A 191 -10.59 -15.61 -3.62
N TYR A 192 -9.54 -15.29 -4.41
CA TYR A 192 -8.33 -16.11 -4.51
C TYR A 192 -7.09 -15.24 -4.79
N LEU A 193 -5.92 -15.84 -4.64
CA LEU A 193 -4.65 -15.28 -5.09
C LEU A 193 -4.22 -16.02 -6.37
N GLY A 194 -3.93 -15.29 -7.44
CA GLY A 194 -3.47 -15.84 -8.72
C GLY A 194 -1.97 -15.68 -8.89
N ARG A 195 -1.21 -16.77 -9.01
CA ARG A 195 0.21 -16.73 -9.41
C ARG A 195 0.30 -16.81 -10.93
N ILE A 196 0.85 -15.79 -11.55
CA ILE A 196 1.03 -15.70 -13.02
C ILE A 196 2.33 -16.37 -13.43
N ASP A 197 2.28 -17.27 -14.41
CA ASP A 197 3.47 -17.70 -15.18
C ASP A 197 3.85 -16.55 -16.15
N PRO A 198 4.98 -15.87 -15.95
CA PRO A 198 5.32 -14.69 -16.72
C PRO A 198 5.72 -14.99 -18.18
N VAL A 199 5.96 -16.26 -18.51
CA VAL A 199 6.28 -16.70 -19.88
C VAL A 199 5.02 -17.03 -20.66
N ARG A 200 4.22 -17.96 -20.11
CA ARG A 200 2.97 -18.43 -20.73
C ARG A 200 1.81 -17.46 -20.55
N GLY A 201 1.79 -16.71 -19.45
CA GLY A 201 0.67 -15.89 -19.03
C GLY A 201 -0.46 -16.68 -18.36
N THR A 202 -0.27 -17.95 -18.07
CA THR A 202 -1.26 -18.78 -17.36
C THR A 202 -1.26 -18.46 -15.87
N VAL A 203 -2.39 -18.74 -15.19
CA VAL A 203 -2.53 -18.50 -13.75
C VAL A 203 -2.75 -19.83 -13.01
N ARG A 204 -1.98 -20.01 -11.95
CA ARG A 204 -2.28 -20.98 -10.91
C ARG A 204 -3.06 -20.28 -9.80
N VAL A 205 -4.25 -20.79 -9.50
CA VAL A 205 -5.07 -20.35 -8.36
C VAL A 205 -4.46 -20.88 -7.06
N VAL A 206 -4.35 -19.99 -6.07
CA VAL A 206 -3.93 -20.30 -4.71
C VAL A 206 -5.09 -19.98 -3.80
N GLU A 207 -5.68 -21.01 -3.21
CA GLU A 207 -6.87 -20.90 -2.37
C GLU A 207 -6.51 -20.37 -0.98
N PRO A 208 -7.18 -19.33 -0.49
CA PRO A 208 -7.07 -18.91 0.90
C PRO A 208 -7.89 -19.82 1.83
N PRO A 209 -7.58 -19.85 3.15
CA PRO A 209 -8.34 -20.66 4.12
C PRO A 209 -9.80 -20.17 4.27
N THR A 210 -10.02 -18.86 4.27
CA THR A 210 -11.37 -18.29 4.37
C THR A 210 -12.00 -18.18 2.99
N ARG A 211 -13.18 -18.77 2.82
CA ARG A 211 -14.00 -18.61 1.61
C ARG A 211 -14.57 -17.21 1.52
N ASP A 212 -14.78 -16.72 0.31
CA ASP A 212 -15.43 -15.44 -0.01
C ASP A 212 -14.84 -14.24 0.75
N GLN A 213 -13.53 -14.35 1.09
CA GLN A 213 -12.82 -13.38 1.91
C GLN A 213 -12.65 -12.02 1.23
N GLY A 214 -12.85 -11.94 -0.10
CA GLY A 214 -12.71 -10.70 -0.86
C GLY A 214 -11.28 -10.19 -0.92
N ALA A 215 -10.35 -10.99 -1.48
CA ALA A 215 -8.94 -10.60 -1.68
C ALA A 215 -8.85 -9.33 -2.54
N ARG A 216 -8.50 -8.19 -1.92
CA ARG A 216 -8.59 -6.90 -2.60
C ARG A 216 -7.26 -6.37 -3.08
N ARG A 217 -6.35 -6.03 -2.20
CA ARG A 217 -5.00 -5.55 -2.53
C ARG A 217 -3.97 -6.57 -2.09
N ALA A 218 -2.84 -6.61 -2.78
CA ALA A 218 -1.73 -7.50 -2.47
C ALA A 218 -0.40 -6.75 -2.51
N TRP A 219 0.52 -7.12 -1.60
CA TRP A 219 1.87 -6.60 -1.57
C TRP A 219 2.85 -7.66 -1.12
N SER A 220 4.07 -7.69 -1.70
CA SER A 220 5.12 -8.61 -1.28
C SER A 220 6.05 -7.98 -0.27
N ASP A 221 6.48 -8.75 0.74
CA ASP A 221 7.54 -8.34 1.65
C ASP A 221 8.94 -8.73 1.13
N SER A 222 9.99 -8.38 1.91
CA SER A 222 11.39 -8.67 1.57
C SER A 222 11.71 -10.16 1.45
N LYS A 223 10.90 -11.02 2.08
CA LYS A 223 11.01 -12.50 2.08
C LYS A 223 10.22 -13.16 0.95
N GLY A 224 9.51 -12.38 0.14
CA GLY A 224 8.69 -12.87 -0.97
C GLY A 224 7.34 -13.44 -0.53
N ARG A 225 6.91 -13.22 0.73
CA ARG A 225 5.55 -13.53 1.16
C ARG A 225 4.58 -12.50 0.60
N ILE A 226 3.34 -12.93 0.36
CA ILE A 226 2.30 -12.08 -0.23
C ILE A 226 1.30 -11.71 0.86
N TRP A 227 1.23 -10.45 1.21
CA TRP A 227 0.26 -9.88 2.13
C TRP A 227 -0.98 -9.43 1.36
N VAL A 228 -2.16 -9.77 1.88
CA VAL A 228 -3.45 -9.54 1.22
C VAL A 228 -4.43 -8.90 2.18
N SER A 229 -5.10 -7.84 1.76
CA SER A 229 -6.26 -7.30 2.46
C SER A 229 -7.51 -8.07 2.06
N GLU A 230 -8.23 -8.62 3.04
CA GLU A 230 -9.42 -9.42 2.84
C GLU A 230 -10.66 -8.61 3.24
N TRP A 231 -11.19 -7.90 2.24
CA TRP A 231 -12.24 -6.91 2.43
C TRP A 231 -13.51 -7.46 3.09
N ASN A 232 -14.00 -8.61 2.63
CA ASN A 232 -15.24 -9.19 3.13
C ASN A 232 -15.04 -9.85 4.51
N ALA A 233 -13.86 -10.44 4.75
CA ALA A 233 -13.55 -11.13 5.98
C ALA A 233 -13.06 -10.21 7.11
N GLY A 234 -12.68 -8.96 6.78
CA GLY A 234 -12.10 -8.03 7.74
C GLY A 234 -10.74 -8.46 8.27
N LYS A 235 -9.92 -9.12 7.42
CA LYS A 235 -8.66 -9.73 7.80
C LYS A 235 -7.47 -9.18 7.02
N LEU A 236 -6.29 -9.35 7.57
CA LEU A 236 -5.00 -9.37 6.90
C LEU A 236 -4.59 -10.83 6.75
N ALA A 237 -4.31 -11.25 5.52
CA ALA A 237 -3.76 -12.54 5.23
C ALA A 237 -2.31 -12.45 4.74
N VAL A 238 -1.52 -13.50 4.97
CA VAL A 238 -0.21 -13.69 4.37
C VAL A 238 -0.08 -15.09 3.80
N TYR A 239 0.34 -15.16 2.54
CA TYR A 239 0.71 -16.40 1.86
C TYR A 239 2.23 -16.49 1.74
N ASP A 240 2.78 -17.62 2.14
CA ASP A 240 4.19 -17.94 1.96
C ASP A 240 4.36 -18.90 0.78
N PRO A 241 4.87 -18.47 -0.37
CA PRO A 241 5.06 -19.33 -1.54
C PRO A 241 6.07 -20.46 -1.31
N GLY A 242 7.03 -20.28 -0.40
CA GLY A 242 8.07 -21.28 -0.09
C GLY A 242 7.51 -22.49 0.64
N SER A 243 6.60 -22.27 1.57
CA SER A 243 5.96 -23.35 2.35
C SER A 243 4.55 -23.71 1.86
N GLY A 244 3.95 -22.90 1.01
CA GLY A 244 2.55 -23.04 0.59
C GLY A 244 1.53 -22.72 1.67
N ARG A 245 1.95 -22.11 2.77
CA ARG A 245 1.10 -21.88 3.95
C ARG A 245 0.49 -20.50 3.94
N TRP A 246 -0.75 -20.43 4.48
CA TRP A 246 -1.46 -19.19 4.79
C TRP A 246 -1.49 -18.94 6.29
N ARG A 247 -1.55 -17.66 6.64
CA ARG A 247 -1.93 -17.18 7.96
C ARG A 247 -2.86 -16.00 7.81
N GLU A 248 -3.94 -15.97 8.56
CA GLU A 248 -4.94 -14.91 8.56
C GLU A 248 -5.09 -14.32 9.96
N GLN A 249 -5.33 -13.02 10.04
CA GLN A 249 -5.56 -12.31 11.29
C GLN A 249 -6.65 -11.26 11.10
N ARG A 250 -7.64 -11.24 12.00
CA ARG A 250 -8.66 -10.23 11.99
C ARG A 250 -8.07 -8.87 12.40
N LEU A 251 -8.42 -7.81 11.69
CA LEU A 251 -8.05 -6.46 12.09
C LEU A 251 -8.79 -6.08 13.42
N PRO A 252 -8.19 -5.19 14.23
CA PRO A 252 -8.83 -4.69 15.44
C PRO A 252 -10.09 -3.87 15.11
N GLY A 253 -11.04 -3.84 16.06
CA GLY A 253 -12.26 -3.05 15.92
C GLY A 253 -13.50 -3.86 15.52
N ALA A 254 -14.63 -3.17 15.43
CA ALA A 254 -15.90 -3.73 15.04
C ALA A 254 -16.09 -3.63 13.53
N GLY A 255 -16.33 -4.78 12.87
CA GLY A 255 -16.62 -4.84 11.44
C GLY A 255 -15.53 -4.22 10.54
N PRO A 256 -14.23 -4.57 10.70
CA PRO A 256 -13.18 -3.93 9.93
C PRO A 256 -13.34 -4.16 8.43
N MET A 257 -12.98 -3.14 7.63
CA MET A 257 -13.08 -3.11 6.17
C MET A 257 -11.70 -2.78 5.57
N PRO A 258 -10.75 -3.73 5.55
CA PRO A 258 -9.39 -3.49 5.06
C PRO A 258 -9.38 -3.33 3.54
N TYR A 259 -9.00 -2.16 3.06
CA TYR A 259 -8.96 -1.87 1.63
C TYR A 259 -7.55 -2.00 1.05
N ALA A 260 -6.65 -1.12 1.40
CA ALA A 260 -5.27 -1.12 0.94
C ALA A 260 -4.39 -2.06 1.76
N VAL A 261 -3.30 -2.52 1.17
CA VAL A 261 -2.17 -3.14 1.87
C VAL A 261 -0.86 -2.67 1.23
N TYR A 262 0.13 -2.36 2.05
CA TYR A 262 1.48 -1.96 1.67
C TYR A 262 2.47 -2.52 2.69
N VAL A 263 3.66 -2.91 2.26
CA VAL A 263 4.75 -3.34 3.15
C VAL A 263 5.91 -2.37 2.99
N ASP A 264 6.35 -1.77 4.09
CA ASP A 264 7.45 -0.82 4.09
C ASP A 264 8.83 -1.49 4.10
N GLU A 265 9.88 -0.70 4.07
CA GLU A 265 11.29 -1.16 4.03
C GLU A 265 11.75 -1.91 5.30
N THR A 266 10.92 -1.95 6.33
CA THR A 266 11.17 -2.70 7.59
C THR A 266 10.33 -3.96 7.71
N ASP A 267 9.65 -4.35 6.62
CA ASP A 267 8.64 -5.43 6.59
C ASP A 267 7.44 -5.16 7.52
N THR A 268 7.19 -3.91 7.89
CA THR A 268 5.95 -3.51 8.56
C THR A 268 4.83 -3.44 7.53
N VAL A 269 3.69 -4.05 7.85
CA VAL A 269 2.52 -4.06 6.98
C VAL A 269 1.56 -2.93 7.36
N TRP A 270 1.16 -2.16 6.37
CA TRP A 270 0.20 -1.06 6.50
C TRP A 270 -1.07 -1.38 5.75
N LEU A 271 -2.21 -1.17 6.38
CA LEU A 271 -3.53 -1.30 5.78
C LEU A 271 -4.30 0.00 5.97
N SER A 272 -5.26 0.25 5.08
CA SER A 272 -6.33 1.19 5.36
C SER A 272 -7.55 0.41 5.83
N ASP A 273 -8.22 0.90 6.87
CA ASP A 273 -9.48 0.37 7.34
C ASP A 273 -10.56 1.44 7.22
N PHE A 274 -11.53 1.21 6.34
CA PHE A 274 -12.61 2.16 6.09
C PHE A 274 -13.56 2.27 7.28
N ALA A 275 -13.80 1.17 7.99
CA ALA A 275 -14.72 1.16 9.13
C ALA A 275 -14.23 2.00 10.30
N SER A 276 -12.93 1.97 10.59
CA SER A 276 -12.33 2.75 11.68
C SER A 276 -11.81 4.12 11.26
N ASN A 277 -11.88 4.48 9.97
CA ASN A 277 -11.27 5.68 9.39
C ASN A 277 -9.80 5.84 9.79
N ALA A 278 -9.00 4.80 9.56
CA ALA A 278 -7.64 4.71 10.05
C ALA A 278 -6.69 4.01 9.07
N LEU A 279 -5.40 4.23 9.27
CA LEU A 279 -4.37 3.30 8.83
C LEU A 279 -4.09 2.32 9.98
N VAL A 280 -3.95 1.06 9.65
CA VAL A 280 -3.64 0.00 10.60
C VAL A 280 -2.24 -0.53 10.30
N ARG A 281 -1.35 -0.41 11.26
CA ARG A 281 0.01 -0.93 11.20
C ARG A 281 0.07 -2.30 11.83
N PHE A 282 0.59 -3.29 11.13
CA PHE A 282 0.86 -4.62 11.65
C PHE A 282 2.37 -4.90 11.66
N GLN A 283 2.88 -5.34 12.81
CA GLN A 283 4.28 -5.67 13.02
C GLN A 283 4.45 -7.20 13.03
N PRO A 284 4.94 -7.83 11.96
CA PRO A 284 5.03 -9.28 11.88
C PRO A 284 5.92 -9.93 12.95
N ALA A 285 6.98 -9.21 13.40
CA ALA A 285 7.91 -9.72 14.40
C ALA A 285 7.28 -9.88 15.80
N SER A 286 6.34 -9.02 16.17
CA SER A 286 5.67 -9.01 17.48
C SER A 286 4.20 -9.44 17.41
N ASP A 287 3.68 -9.71 16.23
CA ASP A 287 2.30 -10.09 15.98
C ASP A 287 1.27 -9.03 16.49
N ARG A 288 1.60 -7.74 16.36
CA ARG A 288 0.82 -6.66 16.96
C ARG A 288 0.28 -5.69 15.91
N PHE A 289 -0.99 -5.34 16.08
CA PHE A 289 -1.65 -4.24 15.38
C PHE A 289 -1.53 -2.93 16.18
N THR A 290 -1.40 -1.83 15.46
CA THR A 290 -1.50 -0.47 15.99
C THR A 290 -2.35 0.36 15.05
N THR A 291 -3.34 1.07 15.57
CA THR A 291 -4.23 1.91 14.78
C THR A 291 -3.73 3.35 14.77
N VAL A 292 -3.62 3.95 13.59
CA VAL A 292 -3.27 5.35 13.34
C VAL A 292 -4.51 6.05 12.79
N ARG A 293 -5.22 6.80 13.63
CA ARG A 293 -6.44 7.52 13.24
C ARG A 293 -6.14 8.61 12.22
N LEU A 294 -7.02 8.76 11.23
CA LEU A 294 -6.94 9.82 10.24
C LEU A 294 -7.71 11.06 10.71
N PRO A 295 -7.15 12.28 10.52
CA PRO A 295 -7.79 13.51 10.99
C PRO A 295 -9.11 13.82 10.27
N SER A 296 -9.17 13.57 8.96
CA SER A 296 -10.38 13.82 8.15
C SER A 296 -11.27 12.59 8.04
N THR A 297 -12.59 12.78 7.97
CA THR A 297 -13.57 11.69 7.85
C THR A 297 -14.69 12.05 6.86
N PRO A 298 -15.15 11.11 6.02
CA PRO A 298 -14.59 9.78 5.75
C PRO A 298 -13.39 9.86 4.79
N ALA A 299 -12.20 9.51 5.25
CA ALA A 299 -10.98 9.60 4.43
C ALA A 299 -11.01 8.61 3.25
N ASN A 300 -11.49 7.39 3.47
CA ASN A 300 -11.59 6.35 2.45
C ASN A 300 -10.27 6.14 1.69
N VAL A 301 -9.18 5.84 2.41
CA VAL A 301 -7.87 5.63 1.81
C VAL A 301 -7.86 4.38 0.94
N ARG A 302 -7.82 4.56 -0.39
CA ARG A 302 -7.98 3.47 -1.37
C ARG A 302 -6.70 2.75 -1.72
N GLN A 303 -5.55 3.41 -1.57
CA GLN A 303 -4.27 2.79 -1.82
C GLN A 303 -3.20 3.45 -0.93
N ILE A 304 -2.24 2.64 -0.54
CA ILE A 304 -1.05 3.05 0.23
C ILE A 304 0.19 2.67 -0.57
N HIS A 305 1.12 3.59 -0.65
CA HIS A 305 2.46 3.33 -1.17
C HIS A 305 3.47 4.20 -0.41
N GLY A 306 4.72 3.78 -0.32
CA GLY A 306 5.69 4.54 0.46
C GLY A 306 7.08 4.55 -0.16
N ARG A 307 7.94 5.28 0.51
CA ARG A 307 9.38 5.26 0.39
C ARG A 307 9.98 5.27 1.80
N ARG A 308 11.26 5.03 1.91
CA ARG A 308 11.93 4.92 3.21
C ARG A 308 11.54 6.03 4.19
N GLY A 309 10.96 5.65 5.32
CA GLY A 309 10.49 6.54 6.38
C GLY A 309 9.17 7.25 6.11
N GLU A 310 8.50 6.97 4.98
CA GLU A 310 7.24 7.61 4.59
C GLU A 310 6.22 6.59 4.07
N VAL A 311 5.01 6.71 4.56
CA VAL A 311 3.83 5.95 4.09
C VAL A 311 2.79 6.96 3.62
N TRP A 312 2.44 6.91 2.34
CA TRP A 312 1.49 7.80 1.69
C TRP A 312 0.18 7.07 1.39
N GLY A 313 -0.93 7.78 1.49
CA GLY A 313 -2.25 7.28 1.13
C GLY A 313 -3.07 8.31 0.35
N ALA A 314 -3.98 7.82 -0.48
CA ALA A 314 -4.93 8.63 -1.24
C ALA A 314 -6.29 8.64 -0.54
N GLU A 315 -6.68 9.78 0.04
CA GLU A 315 -7.93 9.98 0.79
C GLU A 315 -9.05 10.44 -0.15
N SER A 316 -9.66 9.48 -0.85
CA SER A 316 -10.64 9.74 -1.91
C SER A 316 -11.94 10.37 -1.42
N GLY A 317 -12.26 10.25 -0.15
CA GLY A 317 -13.49 10.78 0.43
C GLY A 317 -13.44 12.28 0.78
N VAL A 318 -12.21 12.86 0.81
CA VAL A 318 -11.99 14.22 1.30
C VAL A 318 -11.03 15.05 0.46
N ASP A 319 -10.70 14.58 -0.74
CA ASP A 319 -9.75 15.24 -1.66
C ASP A 319 -8.41 15.61 -0.99
N LYS A 320 -7.78 14.61 -0.37
CA LYS A 320 -6.48 14.77 0.30
C LYS A 320 -5.52 13.63 0.01
N LEU A 321 -4.25 13.89 0.25
CA LEU A 321 -3.22 12.87 0.44
C LEU A 321 -2.83 12.84 1.91
N VAL A 322 -2.59 11.66 2.47
CA VAL A 322 -2.06 11.51 3.83
C VAL A 322 -0.64 11.01 3.80
N LEU A 323 0.19 11.55 4.66
CA LEU A 323 1.55 11.10 4.95
C LEU A 323 1.62 10.64 6.42
N VAL A 324 2.10 9.42 6.62
CA VAL A 324 2.55 8.94 7.92
C VAL A 324 4.07 8.83 7.89
N ARG A 325 4.77 9.54 8.80
CA ARG A 325 6.21 9.37 9.00
C ARG A 325 6.45 8.25 10.01
N THR A 326 7.29 7.29 9.62
CA THR A 326 7.55 6.08 10.41
C THR A 326 8.76 6.21 11.35
N ARG A 327 9.43 7.37 11.31
CA ARG A 327 10.62 7.72 12.12
C ARG A 327 10.50 9.13 12.67
#